data_9490d4bb8b7709478fca33ea5b219f29
#
_entry.id   9490d4bb8b7709478fca33ea5b219f29
#
_cell.length_a   1.000
_cell.length_b   1.000
_cell.length_c   1.000
_cell.angle_alpha   90.00
_cell.angle_beta   90.00
_cell.angle_gamma   90.00
#
_symmetry.space_group_name_H-M   'P 1'
#
loop_
_entity.id
_entity.type
_entity.pdbx_description
1 polymer ?
#
loop_
_entity_poly.entity_id
_entity_poly.type
_entity_poly.pdbx_seq_one_letter_code
_entity_poly.pdbx_strand_id
1 'polypeptide(L)'
;MRKEAKIKDSIKGFHWWLGALLLLLSACVTDYEPKGLEQVRDLLVVDGIITNGETTIKLRRSVGLTDDFTEDEFVNNAKVVVEREDGAVFTCANSSGKGEYKVDMGELDPGSRYRLHISLDGLEYESDYLGPEITPPIDSLSLLKKGPGEEVRLCVSTHNAPDRSSYFRWMYKENWEVKAEIFMAAEKMGNTCLLYTSPSPRD
;
A
#
# COMPACT_ATOMS: atom_id res chain seq x y z
N MET A 1 61.18 -35.86 -15.66
CA MET A 1 60.43 -36.19 -14.47
C MET A 1 60.28 -35.06 -13.42
N ARG A 2 61.15 -34.00 -13.44
CA ARG A 2 61.11 -32.94 -12.37
C ARG A 2 60.13 -31.77 -12.64
N LYS A 3 59.61 -31.61 -13.86
CA LYS A 3 58.68 -30.54 -14.24
C LYS A 3 57.21 -30.86 -13.94
N GLU A 4 56.79 -32.12 -14.02
CA GLU A 4 55.40 -32.51 -13.78
C GLU A 4 54.97 -32.46 -12.28
N ALA A 5 55.93 -32.74 -11.37
CA ALA A 5 55.66 -32.66 -9.93
C ALA A 5 55.38 -31.21 -9.48
N LYS A 6 56.08 -30.23 -10.06
CA LYS A 6 55.94 -28.81 -9.70
C LYS A 6 54.59 -28.22 -10.15
N ILE A 7 54.03 -28.72 -11.24
CA ILE A 7 52.71 -28.29 -11.75
C ILE A 7 51.59 -28.86 -10.87
N LYS A 8 51.70 -30.10 -10.42
CA LYS A 8 50.69 -30.73 -9.53
C LYS A 8 50.58 -30.03 -8.16
N ASP A 9 51.70 -29.58 -7.61
CA ASP A 9 51.69 -28.86 -6.31
C ASP A 9 51.17 -27.45 -6.46
N SER A 10 51.37 -26.78 -7.57
CA SER A 10 50.82 -25.46 -7.87
C SER A 10 49.28 -25.51 -8.01
N ILE A 11 48.75 -26.56 -8.65
CA ILE A 11 47.31 -26.75 -8.81
C ILE A 11 46.64 -27.05 -7.48
N LYS A 12 47.27 -27.83 -6.61
CA LYS A 12 46.74 -28.09 -5.25
C LYS A 12 46.69 -26.82 -4.40
N GLY A 13 47.68 -25.94 -4.47
CA GLY A 13 47.70 -24.65 -3.79
C GLY A 13 46.59 -23.73 -4.30
N PHE A 14 46.35 -23.70 -5.60
CA PHE A 14 45.30 -22.89 -6.19
C PHE A 14 43.88 -23.31 -5.72
N HIS A 15 43.59 -24.62 -5.64
CA HIS A 15 42.30 -25.10 -5.15
C HIS A 15 42.08 -24.80 -3.66
N TRP A 16 43.15 -24.79 -2.88
CA TRP A 16 43.06 -24.42 -1.45
C TRP A 16 42.79 -22.95 -1.26
N TRP A 17 43.37 -22.09 -2.08
CA TRP A 17 43.11 -20.65 -2.09
C TRP A 17 41.68 -20.35 -2.57
N LEU A 18 41.20 -21.08 -3.57
CA LEU A 18 39.84 -20.94 -4.07
C LEU A 18 38.81 -21.39 -3.01
N GLY A 19 39.08 -22.46 -2.27
CA GLY A 19 38.26 -22.92 -1.15
C GLY A 19 38.24 -21.93 0.02
N ALA A 20 39.39 -21.35 0.35
CA ALA A 20 39.47 -20.29 1.37
C ALA A 20 38.74 -19.01 0.97
N LEU A 21 38.79 -18.62 -0.32
CA LEU A 21 38.06 -17.50 -0.86
C LEU A 21 36.53 -17.74 -0.84
N LEU A 22 36.07 -18.96 -1.12
CA LEU A 22 34.67 -19.33 -1.03
C LEU A 22 34.14 -19.30 0.41
N LEU A 23 34.93 -19.64 1.39
CA LEU A 23 34.59 -19.56 2.80
C LEU A 23 34.50 -18.12 3.31
N LEU A 24 35.25 -17.19 2.72
CA LEU A 24 35.16 -15.76 3.03
C LEU A 24 33.93 -15.08 2.43
N LEU A 25 33.27 -15.69 1.45
CA LEU A 25 32.04 -15.20 0.82
C LEU A 25 30.75 -15.65 1.54
N SER A 26 30.86 -16.51 2.54
CA SER A 26 29.75 -16.79 3.45
C SER A 26 29.56 -15.60 4.41
N ALA A 27 29.09 -14.47 3.86
CA ALA A 27 28.62 -13.37 4.68
C ALA A 27 27.43 -13.88 5.49
N CYS A 28 27.62 -14.06 6.79
CA CYS A 28 26.50 -14.30 7.69
C CYS A 28 25.59 -13.09 7.62
N VAL A 29 24.44 -13.23 6.99
CA VAL A 29 23.32 -12.31 7.19
C VAL A 29 22.85 -12.59 8.61
N THR A 30 23.24 -11.74 9.55
CA THR A 30 22.67 -11.76 10.90
C THR A 30 21.45 -10.86 10.88
N ASP A 31 20.34 -11.36 11.41
CA ASP A 31 19.16 -10.54 11.63
C ASP A 31 19.56 -9.37 12.54
N TYR A 32 19.34 -8.17 12.04
CA TYR A 32 19.63 -6.95 12.78
C TYR A 32 18.44 -6.62 13.67
N GLU A 33 18.57 -6.85 14.97
CA GLU A 33 17.64 -6.36 15.99
C GLU A 33 18.12 -4.99 16.48
N PRO A 34 17.44 -3.90 16.13
CA PRO A 34 17.80 -2.58 16.62
C PRO A 34 17.57 -2.51 18.12
N LYS A 35 18.62 -2.17 18.85
CA LYS A 35 18.56 -1.98 20.33
C LYS A 35 17.65 -0.79 20.65
N GLY A 36 16.69 -1.00 21.54
CA GLY A 36 15.76 0.04 21.99
C GLY A 36 14.37 -0.04 21.40
N LEU A 37 14.11 -0.98 20.49
CA LEU A 37 12.75 -1.33 20.05
C LEU A 37 12.18 -2.53 20.81
N GLU A 38 12.85 -2.96 21.85
CA GLU A 38 12.34 -3.99 22.74
C GLU A 38 11.02 -3.52 23.34
N GLN A 39 9.93 -4.19 22.89
CA GLN A 39 8.62 -4.19 23.55
C GLN A 39 7.61 -3.08 23.18
N VAL A 40 7.67 -2.49 22.03
CA VAL A 40 6.49 -1.77 21.50
C VAL A 40 5.57 -2.78 20.79
N ARG A 41 5.09 -3.76 21.55
CA ARG A 41 4.09 -4.74 21.10
C ARG A 41 2.74 -4.35 21.69
N ASP A 42 1.68 -4.72 20.99
CA ASP A 42 0.31 -4.59 21.46
C ASP A 42 -0.20 -3.15 21.67
N LEU A 43 0.45 -2.17 21.02
CA LEU A 43 -0.08 -0.81 20.99
C LEU A 43 -1.26 -0.72 20.02
N LEU A 44 -2.26 0.08 20.41
CA LEU A 44 -3.34 0.41 19.49
C LEU A 44 -2.81 1.30 18.36
N VAL A 45 -2.91 0.80 17.13
CA VAL A 45 -2.60 1.55 15.92
C VAL A 45 -3.91 2.00 15.30
N VAL A 46 -4.04 3.31 15.14
CA VAL A 46 -5.23 3.97 14.56
C VAL A 46 -4.84 4.56 13.22
N ASP A 47 -5.53 4.18 12.16
CA ASP A 47 -5.33 4.69 10.82
C ASP A 47 -6.66 5.10 10.21
N GLY A 48 -6.78 6.34 9.78
CA GLY A 48 -8.00 6.85 9.16
C GLY A 48 -7.99 8.36 9.00
N ILE A 49 -8.90 8.83 8.19
CA ILE A 49 -9.12 10.26 7.93
C ILE A 49 -10.61 10.52 8.01
N ILE A 50 -11.02 11.49 8.84
CA ILE A 50 -12.40 11.98 8.87
C ILE A 50 -12.59 12.85 7.62
N THR A 51 -13.54 12.47 6.77
CA THR A 51 -13.78 13.12 5.47
C THR A 51 -15.27 13.25 5.19
N ASN A 52 -15.63 14.02 4.18
CA ASN A 52 -17.00 14.07 3.66
C ASN A 52 -17.45 12.69 3.18
N GLY A 53 -18.71 12.33 3.44
CA GLY A 53 -19.26 11.03 3.10
C GLY A 53 -18.69 9.90 3.97
N GLU A 54 -18.37 8.77 3.36
CA GLU A 54 -17.91 7.58 4.10
C GLU A 54 -16.50 7.78 4.68
N THR A 55 -16.43 7.83 5.99
CA THR A 55 -15.21 7.81 6.78
C THR A 55 -14.91 6.37 7.21
N THR A 56 -13.68 5.92 7.03
CA THR A 56 -13.20 4.60 7.47
C THR A 56 -12.03 4.76 8.41
N ILE A 57 -12.16 4.20 9.61
CA ILE A 57 -11.12 4.13 10.64
C ILE A 57 -10.69 2.67 10.78
N LYS A 58 -9.39 2.41 10.74
CA LYS A 58 -8.82 1.08 10.89
C LYS A 58 -8.08 0.97 12.21
N LEU A 59 -8.40 -0.06 12.96
CA LEU A 59 -7.81 -0.36 14.26
C LEU A 59 -7.10 -1.70 14.22
N ARG A 60 -5.87 -1.71 14.68
CA ARG A 60 -5.06 -2.93 14.83
C ARG A 60 -4.08 -2.80 15.98
N ARG A 61 -3.51 -3.93 16.39
CA ARG A 61 -2.40 -3.98 17.34
C ARG A 61 -1.07 -3.92 16.60
N SER A 62 -0.09 -3.27 17.20
CA SER A 62 1.27 -3.29 16.67
C SER A 62 1.91 -4.66 16.89
N VAL A 63 2.68 -5.11 15.89
CA VAL A 63 3.47 -6.35 15.95
C VAL A 63 4.95 -6.01 16.01
N GLY A 64 5.77 -6.97 16.47
CA GLY A 64 7.22 -6.80 16.41
C GLY A 64 7.72 -6.75 14.96
N LEU A 65 8.88 -6.15 14.74
CA LEU A 65 9.48 -6.00 13.40
C LEU A 65 9.76 -7.34 12.69
N THR A 66 9.95 -8.40 13.46
CA THR A 66 10.25 -9.76 12.99
C THR A 66 9.03 -10.66 13.00
N ASP A 67 7.90 -10.18 13.49
CA ASP A 67 6.68 -10.97 13.59
C ASP A 67 5.85 -10.82 12.32
N ASP A 68 5.25 -11.89 11.84
CA ASP A 68 4.29 -11.85 10.76
C ASP A 68 2.96 -11.30 11.27
N PHE A 69 2.35 -10.42 10.47
CA PHE A 69 1.02 -9.90 10.78
C PHE A 69 -0.04 -10.99 10.62
N THR A 70 -0.87 -11.19 11.63
CA THR A 70 -1.97 -12.15 11.62
C THR A 70 -3.33 -11.45 11.72
N GLU A 71 -4.42 -12.18 11.52
CA GLU A 71 -5.77 -11.61 11.65
C GLU A 71 -6.14 -11.27 13.11
N ASP A 72 -5.41 -11.81 14.08
CA ASP A 72 -5.63 -11.55 15.51
C ASP A 72 -5.24 -10.13 15.93
N GLU A 73 -4.40 -9.44 15.14
CA GLU A 73 -4.04 -8.05 15.40
C GLU A 73 -5.13 -7.06 15.00
N PHE A 74 -6.18 -7.48 14.29
CA PHE A 74 -7.32 -6.61 14.02
C PHE A 74 -8.19 -6.40 15.26
N VAL A 75 -8.44 -5.15 15.62
CA VAL A 75 -9.28 -4.80 16.75
C VAL A 75 -10.72 -4.66 16.28
N ASN A 76 -11.56 -5.62 16.66
CA ASN A 76 -12.96 -5.70 16.20
C ASN A 76 -13.99 -5.39 17.28
N ASN A 77 -13.57 -5.22 18.54
CA ASN A 77 -14.42 -5.06 19.72
C ASN A 77 -14.41 -3.63 20.30
N ALA A 78 -13.86 -2.66 19.59
CA ALA A 78 -13.84 -1.28 20.02
C ALA A 78 -15.18 -0.58 19.75
N LYS A 79 -15.52 0.37 20.61
CA LYS A 79 -16.53 1.39 20.29
C LYS A 79 -15.81 2.59 19.70
N VAL A 80 -16.11 2.94 18.47
CA VAL A 80 -15.47 4.03 17.73
C VAL A 80 -16.52 5.07 17.40
N VAL A 81 -16.28 6.31 17.77
CA VAL A 81 -17.17 7.44 17.47
C VAL A 81 -16.36 8.63 16.98
N VAL A 82 -16.97 9.41 16.11
CA VAL A 82 -16.49 10.76 15.77
C VAL A 82 -17.40 11.74 16.51
N GLU A 83 -16.81 12.65 17.24
CA GLU A 83 -17.52 13.67 18.00
C GLU A 83 -17.29 15.03 17.37
N ARG A 84 -18.36 15.82 17.26
CA ARG A 84 -18.27 17.22 16.89
C ARG A 84 -18.31 18.08 18.15
N GLU A 85 -17.63 19.20 18.13
CA GLU A 85 -17.46 20.08 19.30
C GLU A 85 -18.79 20.58 19.92
N ASP A 86 -19.85 20.62 19.12
CA ASP A 86 -21.21 20.99 19.59
C ASP A 86 -21.96 19.84 20.31
N GLY A 87 -21.33 18.67 20.45
CA GLY A 87 -21.87 17.51 21.12
C GLY A 87 -22.53 16.49 20.20
N ALA A 88 -22.54 16.70 18.88
CA ALA A 88 -23.01 15.69 17.93
C ALA A 88 -22.04 14.49 17.90
N VAL A 89 -22.60 13.28 17.89
CA VAL A 89 -21.84 12.01 17.92
C VAL A 89 -22.22 11.15 16.72
N PHE A 90 -21.21 10.72 15.99
CA PHE A 90 -21.33 9.83 14.83
C PHE A 90 -20.71 8.48 15.17
N THR A 91 -21.53 7.45 15.31
CA THR A 91 -21.07 6.12 15.70
C THR A 91 -20.59 5.34 14.48
N CYS A 92 -19.35 4.85 14.54
CA CYS A 92 -18.76 4.02 13.50
C CYS A 92 -19.16 2.56 13.71
N ALA A 93 -19.66 1.90 12.66
CA ALA A 93 -19.98 0.48 12.68
C ALA A 93 -18.78 -0.35 12.20
N ASN A 94 -18.50 -1.46 12.88
CA ASN A 94 -17.54 -2.45 12.38
C ASN A 94 -18.11 -3.09 11.11
N SER A 95 -17.40 -2.94 9.99
CA SER A 95 -17.94 -3.29 8.67
C SER A 95 -17.41 -4.59 8.09
N SER A 96 -16.19 -5.01 8.46
CA SER A 96 -15.51 -6.11 7.76
C SER A 96 -14.98 -7.21 8.66
N GLY A 97 -14.98 -7.00 9.98
CA GLY A 97 -14.29 -7.90 10.92
C GLY A 97 -12.75 -7.86 10.80
N LYS A 98 -12.23 -6.87 10.05
CA LYS A 98 -10.78 -6.64 9.86
C LYS A 98 -10.35 -5.31 10.49
N GLY A 99 -10.91 -4.99 11.66
CA GLY A 99 -10.63 -3.75 12.36
C GLY A 99 -11.11 -2.49 11.63
N GLU A 100 -12.02 -2.61 10.65
CA GLU A 100 -12.54 -1.47 9.90
C GLU A 100 -13.86 -0.98 10.48
N TYR A 101 -13.88 0.28 10.87
CA TYR A 101 -15.03 0.98 11.42
C TYR A 101 -15.46 2.08 10.45
N LYS A 102 -16.71 2.05 10.02
CA LYS A 102 -17.24 2.96 9.00
C LYS A 102 -18.38 3.78 9.53
N VAL A 103 -18.43 5.03 9.10
CA VAL A 103 -19.54 5.95 9.36
C VAL A 103 -19.73 6.88 8.17
N ASP A 104 -20.95 7.21 7.85
CA ASP A 104 -21.26 8.26 6.89
C ASP A 104 -21.34 9.60 7.64
N MET A 105 -20.39 10.48 7.40
CA MET A 105 -20.33 11.81 7.99
C MET A 105 -21.20 12.83 7.25
N GLY A 106 -21.67 12.49 6.05
CA GLY A 106 -22.30 13.46 5.16
C GLY A 106 -21.31 14.55 4.75
N GLU A 107 -21.75 15.79 4.74
CA GLU A 107 -20.89 16.95 4.49
C GLU A 107 -20.39 17.51 5.82
N LEU A 108 -19.09 17.60 5.99
CA LEU A 108 -18.47 18.18 7.18
C LEU A 108 -18.68 19.70 7.19
N ASP A 109 -19.09 20.22 8.34
CA ASP A 109 -19.21 21.67 8.53
C ASP A 109 -17.80 22.29 8.68
N PRO A 110 -17.39 23.16 7.77
CA PRO A 110 -16.08 23.83 7.82
C PRO A 110 -15.83 24.68 9.07
N GLY A 111 -16.91 25.13 9.71
CA GLY A 111 -16.87 25.93 10.94
C GLY A 111 -16.80 25.10 12.22
N SER A 112 -16.95 23.80 12.12
CA SER A 112 -16.96 22.90 13.26
C SER A 112 -15.64 22.15 13.41
N ARG A 113 -15.40 21.64 14.62
CA ARG A 113 -14.21 20.83 14.93
C ARG A 113 -14.66 19.43 15.30
N TYR A 114 -13.87 18.44 14.89
CA TYR A 114 -14.15 17.03 15.06
C TYR A 114 -13.00 16.34 15.77
N ARG A 115 -13.31 15.32 16.56
CA ARG A 115 -12.30 14.41 17.16
C ARG A 115 -12.73 12.97 17.01
N LEU A 116 -11.75 12.08 17.06
CA LEU A 116 -11.97 10.65 17.17
C LEU A 116 -11.93 10.24 18.63
N HIS A 117 -12.91 9.42 19.04
CA HIS A 117 -12.98 8.86 20.37
C HIS A 117 -13.18 7.34 20.27
N ILE A 118 -12.32 6.58 20.95
CA ILE A 118 -12.29 5.12 20.91
C ILE A 118 -12.30 4.57 22.31
N SER A 119 -13.29 3.73 22.62
CA SER A 119 -13.32 2.94 23.85
C SER A 119 -12.93 1.50 23.54
N LEU A 120 -11.88 0.99 24.18
CA LEU A 120 -11.39 -0.37 23.99
C LEU A 120 -10.88 -0.95 25.30
N ASP A 121 -11.43 -2.11 25.70
CA ASP A 121 -10.99 -2.88 26.88
C ASP A 121 -10.96 -2.03 28.18
N GLY A 122 -11.89 -1.06 28.31
CA GLY A 122 -11.98 -0.15 29.45
C GLY A 122 -11.01 1.03 29.42
N LEU A 123 -10.28 1.20 28.34
CA LEU A 123 -9.42 2.36 28.06
C LEU A 123 -10.14 3.29 27.06
N GLU A 124 -9.90 4.58 27.25
CA GLU A 124 -10.44 5.63 26.39
C GLU A 124 -9.27 6.31 25.65
N TYR A 125 -9.42 6.46 24.32
CA TYR A 125 -8.45 7.14 23.46
C TYR A 125 -9.16 8.27 22.75
N GLU A 126 -8.62 9.46 22.84
CA GLU A 126 -9.19 10.66 22.21
C GLU A 126 -8.13 11.39 21.40
N SER A 127 -8.51 11.89 20.24
CA SER A 127 -7.71 12.84 19.49
C SER A 127 -8.01 14.27 19.94
N ASP A 128 -7.18 15.22 19.53
CA ASP A 128 -7.54 16.63 19.62
C ASP A 128 -8.72 16.94 18.70
N TYR A 129 -9.45 18.03 19.02
CA TYR A 129 -10.45 18.60 18.12
C TYR A 129 -9.77 19.36 17.00
N LEU A 130 -9.96 18.94 15.75
CA LEU A 130 -9.40 19.55 14.55
C LEU A 130 -10.53 19.98 13.61
N GLY A 131 -10.36 21.13 12.98
CA GLY A 131 -11.24 21.57 11.90
C GLY A 131 -10.95 20.84 10.59
N PRO A 132 -11.95 20.67 9.71
CA PRO A 132 -11.72 20.08 8.40
C PRO A 132 -10.79 20.96 7.56
N GLU A 133 -9.83 20.34 6.90
CA GLU A 133 -9.00 20.99 5.90
C GLU A 133 -9.77 21.10 4.58
N ILE A 134 -10.05 22.33 4.16
CA ILE A 134 -10.72 22.56 2.89
C ILE A 134 -9.67 22.56 1.77
N THR A 135 -9.73 21.53 0.94
CA THR A 135 -8.90 21.49 -0.28
C THR A 135 -9.53 22.35 -1.38
N PRO A 136 -8.72 23.15 -2.09
CA PRO A 136 -9.21 23.89 -3.25
C PRO A 136 -9.68 22.92 -4.35
N PRO A 137 -10.63 23.34 -5.19
CA PRO A 137 -11.12 22.52 -6.28
C PRO A 137 -10.04 22.25 -7.33
N ILE A 138 -10.24 21.22 -8.12
CA ILE A 138 -9.46 20.99 -9.34
C ILE A 138 -9.88 22.04 -10.37
N ASP A 139 -8.95 22.89 -10.80
CA ASP A 139 -9.21 23.90 -11.82
C ASP A 139 -9.31 23.30 -13.21
N SER A 140 -8.44 22.33 -13.50
CA SER A 140 -8.48 21.63 -14.77
C SER A 140 -7.90 20.23 -14.69
N LEU A 141 -8.45 19.34 -15.51
CA LEU A 141 -7.98 17.99 -15.75
C LEU A 141 -7.76 17.84 -17.25
N SER A 142 -6.57 17.48 -17.68
CA SER A 142 -6.25 17.28 -19.08
C SER A 142 -5.43 16.02 -19.33
N LEU A 143 -5.64 15.43 -20.50
CA LEU A 143 -4.89 14.30 -20.99
C LEU A 143 -3.97 14.78 -22.11
N LEU A 144 -2.68 14.59 -21.96
CA LEU A 144 -1.69 14.86 -22.98
C LEU A 144 -1.24 13.55 -23.61
N LYS A 145 -1.47 13.38 -24.91
CA LYS A 145 -0.95 12.29 -25.73
C LYS A 145 -0.27 12.90 -26.96
N LYS A 146 1.02 12.67 -27.12
CA LYS A 146 1.79 13.25 -28.24
C LYS A 146 1.63 12.48 -29.55
N GLY A 147 1.32 11.17 -29.48
CA GLY A 147 1.16 10.34 -30.67
C GLY A 147 0.66 8.93 -30.37
N PRO A 148 0.40 8.11 -31.41
CA PRO A 148 0.08 6.70 -31.24
C PRO A 148 1.25 5.95 -30.62
N GLY A 149 0.97 5.15 -29.58
CA GLY A 149 2.01 4.37 -28.86
C GLY A 149 2.82 5.15 -27.83
N GLU A 150 2.60 6.48 -27.69
CA GLU A 150 3.24 7.25 -26.62
C GLU A 150 2.42 7.22 -25.33
N GLU A 151 3.13 7.51 -24.23
CA GLU A 151 2.52 7.61 -22.90
C GLU A 151 1.42 8.67 -22.87
N VAL A 152 0.36 8.33 -22.15
CA VAL A 152 -0.70 9.27 -21.81
C VAL A 152 -0.35 9.92 -20.47
N ARG A 153 -0.25 11.26 -20.45
CA ARG A 153 -0.03 12.02 -19.21
C ARG A 153 -1.33 12.63 -18.75
N LEU A 154 -1.70 12.31 -17.52
CA LEU A 154 -2.77 12.98 -16.81
C LEU A 154 -2.19 14.22 -16.14
N CYS A 155 -2.70 15.40 -16.50
CA CYS A 155 -2.31 16.67 -15.91
C CYS A 155 -3.47 17.22 -15.09
N VAL A 156 -3.18 17.54 -13.82
CA VAL A 156 -4.13 18.14 -12.90
C VAL A 156 -3.60 19.52 -12.53
N SER A 157 -4.45 20.55 -12.62
CA SER A 157 -4.14 21.89 -12.16
C SER A 157 -5.07 22.28 -11.03
N THR A 158 -4.52 22.91 -10.02
CA THR A 158 -5.24 23.50 -8.90
C THR A 158 -4.51 24.76 -8.46
N HIS A 159 -5.21 25.65 -7.79
CA HIS A 159 -4.60 26.83 -7.18
C HIS A 159 -4.56 26.67 -5.66
N ASN A 160 -3.62 27.35 -5.04
CA ASN A 160 -3.53 27.41 -3.58
C ASN A 160 -4.16 28.71 -3.07
N ALA A 161 -4.80 28.63 -1.91
CA ALA A 161 -5.18 29.84 -1.19
C ALA A 161 -3.93 30.54 -0.64
N PRO A 162 -3.85 31.91 -0.72
CA PRO A 162 -2.62 32.66 -0.44
C PRO A 162 -2.00 32.42 0.93
N ASP A 163 -2.80 32.01 1.91
CA ASP A 163 -2.41 31.92 3.33
C ASP A 163 -2.25 30.48 3.86
N ARG A 164 -2.26 29.46 2.96
CA ARG A 164 -2.16 28.06 3.37
C ARG A 164 -0.99 27.39 2.69
N SER A 165 -0.15 26.74 3.51
CA SER A 165 0.82 25.77 2.99
C SER A 165 0.06 24.52 2.57
N SER A 166 0.10 24.18 1.28
CA SER A 166 -0.71 23.07 0.78
C SER A 166 0.16 22.00 0.18
N TYR A 167 0.04 20.84 0.77
CA TYR A 167 0.54 19.60 0.19
C TYR A 167 -0.65 18.88 -0.43
N PHE A 168 -0.61 18.62 -1.74
CA PHE A 168 -1.68 17.92 -2.43
C PHE A 168 -1.32 16.47 -2.64
N ARG A 169 -2.26 15.59 -2.35
CA ARG A 169 -2.19 14.18 -2.70
C ARG A 169 -3.36 13.86 -3.62
N TRP A 170 -3.05 13.41 -4.82
CA TRP A 170 -4.03 12.99 -5.80
C TRP A 170 -4.22 11.48 -5.73
N MET A 171 -5.47 11.05 -5.72
CA MET A 171 -5.85 9.65 -5.93
C MET A 171 -6.65 9.57 -7.21
N TYR A 172 -6.37 8.59 -8.03
CA TYR A 172 -7.09 8.37 -9.29
C TYR A 172 -7.41 6.89 -9.44
N LYS A 173 -8.45 6.62 -10.22
CA LYS A 173 -8.85 5.27 -10.61
C LYS A 173 -8.88 5.21 -12.13
N GLU A 174 -8.16 4.26 -12.69
CA GLU A 174 -8.13 3.98 -14.12
C GLU A 174 -8.95 2.74 -14.44
N ASN A 175 -9.71 2.81 -15.53
CA ASN A 175 -10.37 1.65 -16.12
C ASN A 175 -9.90 1.55 -17.56
N TRP A 176 -9.39 0.39 -17.93
CA TRP A 176 -8.90 0.13 -19.26
C TRP A 176 -9.84 -0.83 -19.98
N GLU A 177 -10.24 -0.50 -21.21
CA GLU A 177 -10.88 -1.42 -22.12
C GLU A 177 -9.87 -1.81 -23.20
N VAL A 178 -9.45 -3.05 -23.22
CA VAL A 178 -8.57 -3.59 -24.25
C VAL A 178 -9.44 -4.31 -25.27
N LYS A 179 -9.52 -3.75 -26.48
CA LYS A 179 -10.15 -4.41 -27.62
C LYS A 179 -9.05 -5.14 -28.40
N ALA A 180 -8.99 -6.46 -28.27
CA ALA A 180 -8.20 -7.28 -29.17
C ALA A 180 -8.95 -7.40 -30.49
N GLU A 181 -8.34 -6.97 -31.56
CA GLU A 181 -8.80 -7.37 -32.91
C GLU A 181 -8.47 -8.86 -33.07
N ILE A 182 -9.46 -9.69 -32.78
CA ILE A 182 -9.35 -11.13 -33.05
C ILE A 182 -9.59 -11.30 -34.54
N PHE A 183 -8.54 -11.36 -35.30
CA PHE A 183 -8.62 -11.90 -36.67
C PHE A 183 -8.81 -13.41 -36.56
N MET A 184 -10.05 -13.84 -36.55
CA MET A 184 -10.33 -15.27 -36.73
C MET A 184 -10.04 -15.62 -38.20
N ALA A 185 -8.86 -16.08 -38.49
CA ALA A 185 -8.60 -16.81 -39.70
C ALA A 185 -9.21 -18.23 -39.54
N ALA A 186 -10.46 -18.39 -39.90
CA ALA A 186 -11.08 -19.70 -40.00
C ALA A 186 -10.72 -20.28 -41.38
N GLU A 187 -9.78 -21.20 -41.43
CA GLU A 187 -9.51 -21.97 -42.62
C GLU A 187 -10.41 -23.20 -42.63
N LYS A 188 -11.30 -23.27 -43.64
CA LYS A 188 -12.18 -24.41 -43.85
C LYS A 188 -11.39 -25.51 -44.54
N MET A 189 -10.91 -26.47 -43.80
CA MET A 189 -10.26 -27.66 -44.31
C MET A 189 -11.30 -28.80 -44.35
N GLY A 190 -11.91 -29.02 -45.53
CA GLY A 190 -12.96 -30.03 -45.69
C GLY A 190 -14.25 -29.71 -44.95
N ASN A 191 -14.79 -30.65 -44.20
CA ASN A 191 -16.03 -30.49 -43.42
C ASN A 191 -15.78 -30.07 -41.94
N THR A 192 -14.54 -29.76 -41.57
CA THR A 192 -14.18 -29.44 -40.20
C THR A 192 -13.68 -28.00 -40.15
N CYS A 193 -14.23 -27.21 -39.24
CA CYS A 193 -13.80 -25.85 -38.96
C CYS A 193 -12.76 -25.88 -37.81
N LEU A 194 -11.51 -25.49 -38.09
CA LEU A 194 -10.48 -25.32 -37.06
C LEU A 194 -10.50 -23.88 -36.61
N LEU A 195 -10.88 -23.67 -35.34
CA LEU A 195 -10.76 -22.39 -34.64
C LEU A 195 -9.30 -22.24 -34.16
N TYR A 196 -8.56 -21.32 -34.77
CA TYR A 196 -7.28 -20.89 -34.22
C TYR A 196 -7.54 -19.94 -33.08
N THR A 197 -7.34 -20.39 -31.86
CA THR A 197 -7.20 -19.49 -30.72
C THR A 197 -5.79 -18.91 -30.70
N SER A 198 -5.69 -17.61 -30.83
CA SER A 198 -4.40 -16.91 -30.66
C SER A 198 -3.77 -17.31 -29.32
N PRO A 199 -2.48 -17.66 -29.27
CA PRO A 199 -1.82 -17.88 -28.01
C PRO A 199 -1.87 -16.59 -27.20
N SER A 200 -2.24 -16.71 -25.91
CA SER A 200 -2.17 -15.61 -24.95
C SER A 200 -0.79 -14.98 -25.01
N PRO A 201 -0.67 -13.64 -25.02
CA PRO A 201 0.62 -13.00 -24.86
C PRO A 201 1.25 -13.53 -23.57
N ARG A 202 2.42 -14.10 -23.67
CA ARG A 202 3.20 -14.46 -22.48
C ARG A 202 3.73 -13.17 -21.86
N ASP A 203 3.59 -13.10 -20.56
CA ASP A 203 4.17 -12.09 -19.68
C ASP A 203 5.67 -11.89 -19.91
#